data_3f9f1b54eed5b12576323c4b6543d704
#
_entry.id   3f9f1b54eed5b12576323c4b6543d704
#
_cell.length_a   1.000
_cell.length_b   1.000
_cell.length_c   1.000
_cell.angle_alpha   90.00
_cell.angle_beta   90.00
_cell.angle_gamma   90.00
#
_symmetry.space_group_name_H-M   'P 1'
#
loop_
_entity.id
_entity.type
_entity.pdbx_description
1 polymer ?
#
loop_
_entity_poly.entity_id
_entity_poly.type
_entity_poly.pdbx_seq_one_letter_code
_entity_poly.pdbx_strand_id
1 'polypeptide(L)'
;MGKPAFTEHRVPREHGNVYARNYEGTGPAFVLMHGFPDNLRIYDDLVPYLTAAGRRVVTFDFLGFGASDKPAGASYDFGQQLGDLEAVVQACGLGKVVLVAHDSSGIAGVNFAIEHPYKVASLCILNSAYDDSPLNVWPEMIVLFADPNLRALAVAFSESPERFGWLLDWQRQKFAERLPTGQKRHFEQFLGPLIADNFVVQPGSGPAFMKLAAQFYEELKRNSERLPLVEALDLPVKVIWGELDPYLGVAMGKERAAHFRNGSFHPLPAGHWLQSDMPERVAELMLS
;
A
#
# COMPACT_ATOMS: atom_id res chain seq x y z
N MET A 1 -4.21 -22.97 -3.34
CA MET A 1 -4.52 -23.14 -1.90
C MET A 1 -5.97 -22.73 -1.64
N GLY A 2 -6.64 -23.32 -0.62
CA GLY A 2 -7.97 -22.85 -0.20
C GLY A 2 -7.88 -21.45 0.43
N LYS A 3 -8.99 -20.68 0.40
CA LYS A 3 -9.04 -19.39 1.08
C LYS A 3 -9.02 -19.62 2.60
N PRO A 4 -8.06 -19.03 3.34
CA PRO A 4 -8.01 -19.18 4.80
C PRO A 4 -9.20 -18.47 5.46
N ALA A 5 -9.68 -19.04 6.57
CA ALA A 5 -10.72 -18.41 7.39
C ALA A 5 -10.17 -17.19 8.13
N PHE A 6 -11.02 -16.19 8.35
CA PHE A 6 -10.66 -14.95 9.07
C PHE A 6 -11.84 -14.49 9.94
N THR A 7 -11.52 -13.68 10.93
CA THR A 7 -12.48 -12.90 11.71
C THR A 7 -12.48 -11.47 11.18
N GLU A 8 -13.68 -10.93 10.98
CA GLU A 8 -13.87 -9.53 10.56
C GLU A 8 -13.87 -8.60 11.77
N HIS A 9 -13.24 -7.44 11.61
CA HIS A 9 -13.25 -6.37 12.58
C HIS A 9 -13.75 -5.06 11.94
N ARG A 10 -14.54 -4.33 12.70
CA ARG A 10 -14.88 -2.92 12.43
C ARG A 10 -14.22 -2.08 13.51
N VAL A 11 -13.09 -1.47 13.17
CA VAL A 11 -12.25 -0.72 14.10
C VAL A 11 -12.71 0.73 14.14
N PRO A 12 -13.24 1.22 15.28
CA PRO A 12 -13.76 2.58 15.36
C PRO A 12 -12.68 3.64 15.14
N ARG A 13 -13.03 4.65 14.35
CA ARG A 13 -12.29 5.89 14.15
C ARG A 13 -13.23 7.06 14.40
N GLU A 14 -12.71 8.29 14.49
CA GLU A 14 -13.51 9.49 14.78
C GLU A 14 -14.69 9.68 13.82
N HIS A 15 -14.49 9.38 12.53
CA HIS A 15 -15.49 9.62 11.49
C HIS A 15 -16.09 8.36 10.87
N GLY A 16 -15.77 7.16 11.38
CA GLY A 16 -16.26 5.90 10.81
C GLY A 16 -15.50 4.70 11.32
N ASN A 17 -15.56 3.59 10.58
CA ASN A 17 -14.88 2.36 10.95
C ASN A 17 -13.93 1.91 9.86
N VAL A 18 -12.73 1.47 10.26
CA VAL A 18 -11.80 0.73 9.43
C VAL A 18 -12.22 -0.74 9.41
N TYR A 19 -12.28 -1.33 8.22
CA TYR A 19 -12.51 -2.76 8.05
C TYR A 19 -11.21 -3.52 8.06
N ALA A 20 -11.12 -4.59 8.86
CA ALA A 20 -9.95 -5.45 8.91
C ALA A 20 -10.33 -6.94 8.94
N ARG A 21 -9.44 -7.78 8.41
CA ARG A 21 -9.50 -9.24 8.48
C ARG A 21 -8.33 -9.75 9.31
N ASN A 22 -8.63 -10.54 10.34
CA ASN A 22 -7.63 -11.19 11.19
C ASN A 22 -7.63 -12.69 10.91
N TYR A 23 -6.53 -13.19 10.41
CA TYR A 23 -6.26 -14.60 10.15
C TYR A 23 -5.43 -15.14 11.32
N GLU A 24 -5.93 -16.18 11.98
CA GLU A 24 -5.29 -16.76 13.15
C GLU A 24 -3.92 -17.37 12.81
N GLY A 25 -3.00 -17.31 13.78
CA GLY A 25 -1.65 -17.83 13.66
C GLY A 25 -0.78 -17.47 14.85
N THR A 26 0.53 -17.70 14.75
CA THR A 26 1.51 -17.50 15.83
C THR A 26 2.61 -16.52 15.45
N GLY A 27 3.37 -16.06 16.46
CA GLY A 27 4.48 -15.10 16.31
C GLY A 27 4.02 -13.67 16.09
N PRO A 28 4.95 -12.76 15.75
CA PRO A 28 4.60 -11.41 15.34
C PRO A 28 3.65 -11.42 14.16
N ALA A 29 2.52 -10.70 14.28
CA ALA A 29 1.51 -10.67 13.23
C ALA A 29 2.02 -9.87 12.03
N PHE A 30 1.80 -10.39 10.82
CA PHE A 30 1.97 -9.62 9.60
C PHE A 30 0.78 -8.68 9.42
N VAL A 31 1.04 -7.37 9.40
CA VAL A 31 0.04 -6.32 9.14
C VAL A 31 0.25 -5.77 7.75
N LEU A 32 -0.66 -6.10 6.83
CA LEU A 32 -0.55 -5.83 5.40
C LEU A 32 -1.36 -4.60 5.03
N MET A 33 -0.69 -3.58 4.50
CA MET A 33 -1.25 -2.28 4.16
C MET A 33 -1.24 -2.07 2.65
N HIS A 34 -2.41 -1.75 2.10
CA HIS A 34 -2.55 -1.42 0.68
C HIS A 34 -2.13 0.03 0.40
N GLY A 35 -1.86 0.32 -0.86
CA GLY A 35 -1.65 1.67 -1.35
C GLY A 35 -2.92 2.32 -1.91
N PHE A 36 -2.76 3.33 -2.76
CA PHE A 36 -3.86 3.91 -3.49
C PHE A 36 -3.70 3.69 -5.01
N PRO A 37 -4.76 3.37 -5.72
CA PRO A 37 -6.17 3.34 -5.31
C PRO A 37 -6.70 1.95 -4.94
N ASP A 38 -5.96 1.21 -4.15
CA ASP A 38 -6.21 -0.20 -3.86
C ASP A 38 -7.15 -0.45 -2.67
N ASN A 39 -7.24 -1.71 -2.27
CA ASN A 39 -7.82 -2.19 -1.03
C ASN A 39 -7.13 -3.49 -0.57
N LEU A 40 -7.46 -3.97 0.62
CA LEU A 40 -6.83 -5.15 1.24
C LEU A 40 -6.81 -6.42 0.38
N ARG A 41 -7.68 -6.51 -0.64
CA ARG A 41 -7.77 -7.69 -1.50
C ARG A 41 -6.57 -7.87 -2.44
N ILE A 42 -5.71 -6.87 -2.58
CA ILE A 42 -4.42 -7.04 -3.29
C ILE A 42 -3.52 -8.10 -2.63
N TYR A 43 -3.86 -8.52 -1.41
CA TYR A 43 -3.17 -9.55 -0.64
C TYR A 43 -3.88 -10.91 -0.64
N ASP A 44 -5.03 -11.04 -1.34
CA ASP A 44 -5.82 -12.30 -1.34
C ASP A 44 -4.99 -13.50 -1.83
N ASP A 45 -4.00 -13.30 -2.71
CA ASP A 45 -3.10 -14.34 -3.22
C ASP A 45 -1.91 -14.62 -2.28
N LEU A 46 -1.44 -13.63 -1.52
CA LEU A 46 -0.30 -13.75 -0.60
C LEU A 46 -0.69 -14.38 0.74
N VAL A 47 -1.83 -13.98 1.30
CA VAL A 47 -2.31 -14.42 2.62
C VAL A 47 -2.31 -15.95 2.79
N PRO A 48 -2.73 -16.77 1.80
CA PRO A 48 -2.69 -18.22 1.92
C PRO A 48 -1.31 -18.82 2.22
N TYR A 49 -0.23 -18.23 1.69
CA TYR A 49 1.13 -18.71 1.93
C TYR A 49 1.61 -18.37 3.35
N LEU A 50 1.30 -17.17 3.84
CA LEU A 50 1.66 -16.76 5.20
C LEU A 50 0.89 -17.57 6.26
N THR A 51 -0.40 -17.79 6.05
CA THR A 51 -1.24 -18.59 6.95
C THR A 51 -0.88 -20.07 6.91
N ALA A 52 -0.51 -20.62 5.75
CA ALA A 52 -0.01 -21.99 5.64
C ALA A 52 1.32 -22.19 6.40
N ALA A 53 2.13 -21.14 6.53
CA ALA A 53 3.33 -21.12 7.38
C ALA A 53 3.00 -20.89 8.88
N GLY A 54 1.73 -20.94 9.27
CA GLY A 54 1.28 -20.78 10.66
C GLY A 54 1.36 -19.34 11.19
N ARG A 55 1.53 -18.33 10.33
CA ARG A 55 1.68 -16.95 10.75
C ARG A 55 0.33 -16.26 10.94
N ARG A 56 0.22 -15.46 11.99
CA ARG A 56 -0.90 -14.55 12.16
C ARG A 56 -0.81 -13.42 11.12
N VAL A 57 -1.92 -13.11 10.45
CA VAL A 57 -1.98 -12.08 9.41
C VAL A 57 -3.17 -11.17 9.68
N VAL A 58 -2.96 -9.86 9.55
CA VAL A 58 -4.03 -8.87 9.56
C VAL A 58 -3.94 -8.04 8.28
N THR A 59 -5.02 -8.02 7.52
CA THR A 59 -5.19 -7.10 6.37
C THR A 59 -6.28 -6.10 6.71
N PHE A 60 -6.17 -4.87 6.25
CA PHE A 60 -7.21 -3.87 6.49
C PHE A 60 -7.29 -2.85 5.35
N ASP A 61 -8.44 -2.24 5.23
CA ASP A 61 -8.67 -1.11 4.33
C ASP A 61 -8.53 0.20 5.12
N PHE A 62 -7.69 1.12 4.65
CA PHE A 62 -7.66 2.47 5.22
C PHE A 62 -9.04 3.13 5.10
N LEU A 63 -9.38 4.01 6.05
CA LEU A 63 -10.62 4.77 5.99
C LEU A 63 -10.72 5.52 4.64
N GLY A 64 -11.83 5.40 3.96
CA GLY A 64 -12.02 5.94 2.61
C GLY A 64 -11.82 4.91 1.48
N PHE A 65 -11.32 3.70 1.79
CA PHE A 65 -11.02 2.67 0.79
C PHE A 65 -11.73 1.35 1.09
N GLY A 66 -11.85 0.50 0.07
CA GLY A 66 -12.35 -0.86 0.16
C GLY A 66 -13.68 -0.98 0.92
N ALA A 67 -13.71 -1.84 1.93
CA ALA A 67 -14.86 -2.09 2.79
C ALA A 67 -14.90 -1.20 4.06
N SER A 68 -13.92 -0.31 4.24
CA SER A 68 -13.95 0.72 5.29
C SER A 68 -14.98 1.80 4.97
N ASP A 69 -15.44 2.49 6.01
CA ASP A 69 -16.35 3.61 5.85
C ASP A 69 -15.71 4.75 5.03
N LYS A 70 -16.53 5.53 4.33
CA LYS A 70 -16.10 6.63 3.45
C LYS A 70 -16.78 7.95 3.82
N PRO A 71 -16.55 8.46 5.05
CA PRO A 71 -17.24 9.65 5.54
C PRO A 71 -16.75 10.92 4.82
N ALA A 72 -17.66 11.77 4.40
CA ALA A 72 -17.34 13.02 3.71
C ALA A 72 -16.46 13.99 4.56
N GLY A 73 -16.58 13.89 5.91
CA GLY A 73 -15.85 14.77 6.84
C GLY A 73 -14.42 14.34 7.17
N ALA A 74 -13.97 13.15 6.74
CA ALA A 74 -12.61 12.69 7.00
C ALA A 74 -11.56 13.51 6.24
N SER A 75 -10.39 13.66 6.83
CA SER A 75 -9.25 14.38 6.23
C SER A 75 -8.68 13.65 5.01
N TYR A 76 -8.63 12.32 5.09
CA TYR A 76 -7.98 11.47 4.10
C TYR A 76 -6.53 11.91 3.82
N ASP A 77 -5.77 12.12 4.88
CA ASP A 77 -4.35 12.46 4.84
C ASP A 77 -3.48 11.29 5.32
N PHE A 78 -2.16 11.44 5.22
CA PHE A 78 -1.21 10.41 5.64
C PHE A 78 -1.15 10.25 7.17
N GLY A 79 -1.46 11.30 7.93
CA GLY A 79 -1.64 11.22 9.37
C GLY A 79 -2.84 10.36 9.77
N GLN A 80 -3.96 10.48 9.03
CA GLN A 80 -5.11 9.58 9.21
C GLN A 80 -4.72 8.12 8.92
N GLN A 81 -3.96 7.85 7.84
CA GLN A 81 -3.53 6.49 7.53
C GLN A 81 -2.64 5.90 8.64
N LEU A 82 -1.73 6.69 9.21
CA LEU A 82 -0.92 6.27 10.35
C LEU A 82 -1.82 5.94 11.56
N GLY A 83 -2.77 6.80 11.88
CA GLY A 83 -3.71 6.57 12.97
C GLY A 83 -4.65 5.36 12.71
N ASP A 84 -5.00 5.06 11.45
CA ASP A 84 -5.76 3.85 11.10
C ASP A 84 -4.94 2.58 11.39
N LEU A 85 -3.66 2.57 11.02
CA LEU A 85 -2.73 1.48 11.35
C LEU A 85 -2.61 1.29 12.87
N GLU A 86 -2.44 2.37 13.63
CA GLU A 86 -2.36 2.33 15.10
C GLU A 86 -3.63 1.72 15.72
N ALA A 87 -4.79 2.16 15.24
CA ALA A 87 -6.08 1.67 15.72
C ALA A 87 -6.26 0.17 15.42
N VAL A 88 -5.88 -0.29 14.23
CA VAL A 88 -5.94 -1.72 13.86
C VAL A 88 -5.01 -2.56 14.72
N VAL A 89 -3.76 -2.12 14.92
CA VAL A 89 -2.78 -2.81 15.79
C VAL A 89 -3.32 -2.93 17.22
N GLN A 90 -3.94 -1.87 17.73
CA GLN A 90 -4.54 -1.86 19.07
C GLN A 90 -5.80 -2.74 19.15
N ALA A 91 -6.73 -2.58 18.25
CA ALA A 91 -8.02 -3.28 18.28
C ALA A 91 -7.88 -4.79 18.07
N CYS A 92 -6.91 -5.23 17.27
CA CYS A 92 -6.59 -6.64 17.09
C CYS A 92 -5.70 -7.22 18.22
N GLY A 93 -5.35 -6.43 19.26
CA GLY A 93 -4.52 -6.88 20.38
C GLY A 93 -3.15 -7.36 19.93
N LEU A 94 -2.52 -6.67 18.95
CA LEU A 94 -1.23 -7.09 18.42
C LEU A 94 -0.10 -6.60 19.32
N GLY A 95 0.84 -7.50 19.63
CA GLY A 95 2.09 -7.17 20.30
C GLY A 95 3.10 -6.58 19.31
N LYS A 96 4.24 -7.26 19.11
CA LYS A 96 5.15 -6.93 18.00
C LYS A 96 4.56 -7.37 16.67
N VAL A 97 4.72 -6.52 15.66
CA VAL A 97 4.19 -6.74 14.30
C VAL A 97 5.30 -6.77 13.25
N VAL A 98 5.07 -7.48 12.17
CA VAL A 98 5.79 -7.35 10.90
C VAL A 98 4.94 -6.44 10.02
N LEU A 99 5.39 -5.22 9.77
CA LEU A 99 4.68 -4.31 8.88
C LEU A 99 5.00 -4.63 7.43
N VAL A 100 3.96 -4.74 6.61
CA VAL A 100 4.08 -4.96 5.16
C VAL A 100 3.41 -3.80 4.46
N ALA A 101 4.20 -2.96 3.83
CA ALA A 101 3.76 -1.73 3.23
C ALA A 101 3.94 -1.77 1.70
N HIS A 102 2.88 -1.50 0.97
CA HIS A 102 2.86 -1.45 -0.49
C HIS A 102 2.45 -0.05 -0.95
N ASP A 103 3.11 0.46 -2.00
CA ASP A 103 2.81 1.74 -2.64
C ASP A 103 2.83 2.91 -1.63
N SER A 104 1.81 3.73 -1.52
CA SER A 104 1.73 4.87 -0.61
C SER A 104 1.71 4.51 0.87
N SER A 105 1.35 3.27 1.24
CA SER A 105 1.34 2.86 2.64
C SER A 105 2.74 2.71 3.27
N GLY A 106 3.81 2.76 2.46
CA GLY A 106 5.16 2.89 2.98
C GLY A 106 5.33 4.08 3.91
N ILE A 107 4.62 5.17 3.63
CA ILE A 107 4.62 6.37 4.48
C ILE A 107 4.08 6.02 5.89
N ALA A 108 2.91 5.39 5.97
CA ALA A 108 2.33 4.99 7.24
C ALA A 108 3.19 3.95 7.96
N GLY A 109 3.69 2.93 7.25
CA GLY A 109 4.50 1.85 7.83
C GLY A 109 5.83 2.32 8.39
N VAL A 110 6.56 3.17 7.66
CA VAL A 110 7.85 3.72 8.11
C VAL A 110 7.64 4.69 9.26
N ASN A 111 6.63 5.58 9.18
CA ASN A 111 6.32 6.52 10.26
C ASN A 111 5.89 5.80 11.55
N PHE A 112 5.11 4.72 11.44
CA PHE A 112 4.79 3.87 12.59
C PHE A 112 6.05 3.25 13.21
N ALA A 113 7.00 2.78 12.39
CA ALA A 113 8.25 2.20 12.89
C ALA A 113 9.11 3.25 13.61
N ILE A 114 9.13 4.50 13.15
CA ILE A 114 9.81 5.62 13.81
C ILE A 114 9.16 5.94 15.18
N GLU A 115 7.83 6.00 15.23
CA GLU A 115 7.09 6.41 16.42
C GLU A 115 6.95 5.27 17.45
N HIS A 116 6.94 4.01 16.99
CA HIS A 116 6.75 2.83 17.83
C HIS A 116 7.81 1.73 17.59
N PRO A 117 9.12 2.01 17.62
CA PRO A 117 10.15 1.06 17.22
C PRO A 117 10.12 -0.25 18.02
N TYR A 118 9.71 -0.22 19.28
CA TYR A 118 9.58 -1.40 20.14
C TYR A 118 8.39 -2.31 19.76
N LYS A 119 7.42 -1.81 19.02
CA LYS A 119 6.27 -2.59 18.51
C LYS A 119 6.55 -3.25 17.15
N VAL A 120 7.61 -2.89 16.46
CA VAL A 120 7.93 -3.44 15.14
C VAL A 120 8.99 -4.52 15.26
N ALA A 121 8.69 -5.72 14.77
CA ALA A 121 9.65 -6.82 14.69
C ALA A 121 10.52 -6.71 13.43
N SER A 122 9.92 -6.34 12.31
CA SER A 122 10.57 -6.07 11.03
C SER A 122 9.64 -5.29 10.09
N LEU A 123 10.19 -4.74 9.02
CA LEU A 123 9.46 -4.02 7.99
C LEU A 123 9.71 -4.68 6.63
N CYS A 124 8.66 -4.93 5.86
CA CYS A 124 8.71 -5.36 4.46
C CYS A 124 8.13 -4.23 3.61
N ILE A 125 8.90 -3.71 2.68
CA ILE A 125 8.52 -2.63 1.76
C ILE A 125 8.40 -3.22 0.36
N LEU A 126 7.21 -3.09 -0.24
CA LEU A 126 6.86 -3.63 -1.55
C LEU A 126 6.56 -2.46 -2.50
N ASN A 127 7.40 -2.21 -3.50
CA ASN A 127 7.25 -1.11 -4.49
C ASN A 127 6.56 0.13 -3.87
N SER A 128 7.29 0.82 -2.98
CA SER A 128 6.71 1.89 -2.17
C SER A 128 7.58 3.14 -2.14
N ALA A 129 6.95 4.30 -2.06
CA ALA A 129 7.57 5.60 -1.86
C ALA A 129 7.60 5.99 -0.39
N TYR A 130 8.55 6.84 -0.02
CA TYR A 130 8.61 7.45 1.33
C TYR A 130 9.01 8.92 1.29
N ASP A 131 10.05 9.28 0.57
CA ASP A 131 10.67 10.59 0.52
C ASP A 131 10.74 11.16 -0.90
N ASP A 132 11.07 12.42 -1.02
CA ASP A 132 11.27 13.12 -2.29
C ASP A 132 12.70 12.83 -2.81
N SER A 133 12.79 11.90 -3.75
CA SER A 133 14.03 11.50 -4.42
C SER A 133 14.02 11.89 -5.89
N PRO A 134 15.16 12.28 -6.48
CA PRO A 134 15.27 12.52 -7.93
C PRO A 134 15.03 11.26 -8.78
N LEU A 135 14.99 10.07 -8.17
CA LEU A 135 14.66 8.81 -8.82
C LEU A 135 13.14 8.57 -8.91
N ASN A 136 12.34 9.40 -8.24
CA ASN A 136 10.89 9.25 -8.22
C ASN A 136 10.30 9.54 -9.61
N VAL A 137 9.58 8.58 -10.14
CA VAL A 137 8.74 8.73 -11.34
C VAL A 137 7.33 8.35 -10.94
N TRP A 138 6.39 9.27 -11.11
CA TRP A 138 5.03 9.08 -10.62
C TRP A 138 4.07 8.75 -11.75
N PRO A 139 3.06 7.89 -11.49
CA PRO A 139 1.96 7.67 -12.42
C PRO A 139 1.27 9.00 -12.77
N GLU A 140 0.86 9.13 -14.02
CA GLU A 140 0.23 10.35 -14.54
C GLU A 140 -1.03 10.73 -13.76
N MET A 141 -1.77 9.73 -13.29
CA MET A 141 -2.92 9.94 -12.42
C MET A 141 -2.51 10.58 -11.07
N ILE A 142 -1.38 10.18 -10.50
CA ILE A 142 -0.85 10.79 -9.28
C ILE A 142 -0.41 12.24 -9.57
N VAL A 143 0.37 12.45 -10.63
CA VAL A 143 0.81 13.80 -11.04
C VAL A 143 -0.38 14.73 -11.23
N LEU A 144 -1.44 14.26 -11.93
CA LEU A 144 -2.64 15.06 -12.19
C LEU A 144 -3.29 15.58 -10.90
N PHE A 145 -3.42 14.74 -9.88
CA PHE A 145 -4.12 15.11 -8.64
C PHE A 145 -3.18 15.72 -7.58
N ALA A 146 -1.87 15.48 -7.65
CA ALA A 146 -0.89 16.01 -6.70
C ALA A 146 -0.34 17.40 -7.09
N ASP A 147 -0.25 17.71 -8.40
CA ASP A 147 0.31 18.99 -8.85
C ASP A 147 -0.73 20.12 -8.75
N PRO A 148 -0.48 21.15 -7.91
CA PRO A 148 -1.39 22.28 -7.76
C PRO A 148 -1.63 23.06 -9.06
N ASN A 149 -0.68 23.03 -10.01
CA ASN A 149 -0.84 23.69 -11.30
C ASN A 149 -1.83 22.96 -12.22
N LEU A 150 -2.10 21.68 -11.96
CA LEU A 150 -3.05 20.86 -12.72
C LEU A 150 -4.45 20.79 -12.06
N ARG A 151 -4.67 21.53 -10.95
CA ARG A 151 -5.91 21.44 -10.18
C ARG A 151 -7.19 21.62 -11.00
N ALA A 152 -7.21 22.58 -11.92
CA ALA A 152 -8.39 22.79 -12.78
C ALA A 152 -8.67 21.60 -13.70
N LEU A 153 -7.60 20.95 -14.20
CA LEU A 153 -7.70 19.74 -15.00
C LEU A 153 -8.16 18.55 -14.16
N ALA A 154 -7.60 18.38 -12.96
CA ALA A 154 -8.00 17.34 -12.01
C ALA A 154 -9.49 17.42 -11.67
N VAL A 155 -10.01 18.63 -11.41
CA VAL A 155 -11.45 18.86 -11.19
C VAL A 155 -12.26 18.44 -12.41
N ALA A 156 -11.87 18.86 -13.63
CA ALA A 156 -12.58 18.50 -14.85
C ALA A 156 -12.62 16.99 -15.12
N PHE A 157 -11.59 16.25 -14.70
CA PHE A 157 -11.59 14.78 -14.75
C PHE A 157 -12.50 14.17 -13.68
N SER A 158 -12.43 14.66 -12.44
CA SER A 158 -13.22 14.14 -11.32
C SER A 158 -14.74 14.34 -11.48
N GLU A 159 -15.14 15.41 -12.15
CA GLU A 159 -16.55 15.74 -12.44
C GLU A 159 -17.13 14.96 -13.63
N SER A 160 -16.29 14.26 -14.41
CA SER A 160 -16.72 13.45 -15.56
C SER A 160 -16.38 11.97 -15.34
N PRO A 161 -17.35 11.11 -15.02
CA PRO A 161 -17.12 9.67 -14.88
C PRO A 161 -16.49 9.04 -16.13
N GLU A 162 -16.83 9.52 -17.33
CA GLU A 162 -16.26 9.03 -18.57
C GLU A 162 -14.76 9.35 -18.67
N ARG A 163 -14.36 10.60 -18.40
CA ARG A 163 -12.95 11.03 -18.44
C ARG A 163 -12.14 10.33 -17.38
N PHE A 164 -12.68 10.25 -16.17
CA PHE A 164 -12.02 9.54 -15.07
C PHE A 164 -11.85 8.07 -15.38
N GLY A 165 -12.88 7.41 -15.91
CA GLY A 165 -12.83 6.02 -16.34
C GLY A 165 -11.78 5.79 -17.42
N TRP A 166 -11.70 6.68 -18.44
CA TRP A 166 -10.66 6.63 -19.45
C TRP A 166 -9.25 6.74 -18.86
N LEU A 167 -9.02 7.69 -17.96
CA LEU A 167 -7.72 7.88 -17.28
C LEU A 167 -7.33 6.65 -16.48
N LEU A 168 -8.27 6.09 -15.72
CA LEU A 168 -8.08 4.88 -14.94
C LEU A 168 -7.73 3.67 -15.80
N ASP A 169 -8.43 3.49 -16.94
CA ASP A 169 -8.17 2.42 -17.90
C ASP A 169 -6.79 2.57 -18.56
N TRP A 170 -6.45 3.78 -18.94
CA TRP A 170 -5.14 4.09 -19.51
C TRP A 170 -4.01 3.80 -18.50
N GLN A 171 -4.17 4.24 -17.25
CA GLN A 171 -3.19 4.01 -16.20
C GLN A 171 -3.00 2.51 -15.90
N ARG A 172 -4.10 1.73 -15.86
CA ARG A 172 -4.04 0.27 -15.69
C ARG A 172 -3.28 -0.41 -16.85
N GLN A 173 -3.51 0.03 -18.08
CA GLN A 173 -2.80 -0.50 -19.25
C GLN A 173 -1.29 -0.23 -19.14
N LYS A 174 -0.89 0.94 -18.65
CA LYS A 174 0.53 1.28 -18.41
C LYS A 174 1.18 0.34 -17.41
N PHE A 175 0.54 0.04 -16.31
CA PHE A 175 1.05 -0.92 -15.32
C PHE A 175 1.16 -2.34 -15.89
N ALA A 176 0.26 -2.75 -16.79
CA ALA A 176 0.25 -4.08 -17.39
C ALA A 176 1.20 -4.23 -18.60
N GLU A 177 1.74 -3.14 -19.15
CA GLU A 177 2.46 -3.13 -20.42
C GLU A 177 3.68 -4.05 -20.44
N ARG A 178 4.44 -4.10 -19.33
CA ARG A 178 5.69 -4.86 -19.19
C ARG A 178 5.52 -6.24 -18.59
N LEU A 179 4.30 -6.60 -18.16
CA LEU A 179 4.07 -7.87 -17.48
C LEU A 179 4.18 -9.06 -18.43
N PRO A 180 4.79 -10.17 -18.01
CA PRO A 180 4.71 -11.44 -18.70
C PRO A 180 3.24 -11.90 -18.88
N THR A 181 2.98 -12.69 -19.91
CA THR A 181 1.62 -13.10 -20.32
C THR A 181 0.77 -13.64 -19.16
N GLY A 182 1.37 -14.43 -18.25
CA GLY A 182 0.64 -15.00 -17.10
C GLY A 182 0.23 -13.93 -16.08
N GLN A 183 1.16 -13.07 -15.69
CA GLN A 183 0.93 -11.96 -14.75
C GLN A 183 -0.04 -10.93 -15.38
N LYS A 184 0.13 -10.61 -16.65
CA LYS A 184 -0.78 -9.71 -17.39
C LYS A 184 -2.20 -10.22 -17.37
N ARG A 185 -2.42 -11.52 -17.66
CA ARG A 185 -3.74 -12.14 -17.59
C ARG A 185 -4.35 -12.05 -16.19
N HIS A 186 -3.56 -12.31 -15.15
CA HIS A 186 -4.00 -12.19 -13.77
C HIS A 186 -4.37 -10.74 -13.43
N PHE A 187 -3.54 -9.79 -13.83
CA PHE A 187 -3.84 -8.37 -13.70
C PHE A 187 -5.18 -7.99 -14.35
N GLU A 188 -5.40 -8.39 -15.61
CA GLU A 188 -6.62 -8.09 -16.37
C GLU A 188 -7.87 -8.73 -15.75
N GLN A 189 -7.76 -9.94 -15.18
CA GLN A 189 -8.89 -10.71 -14.66
C GLN A 189 -9.19 -10.40 -13.17
N PHE A 190 -8.23 -9.97 -12.39
CA PHE A 190 -8.35 -9.78 -10.95
C PHE A 190 -8.01 -8.34 -10.49
N LEU A 191 -6.75 -7.91 -10.65
CA LEU A 191 -6.31 -6.62 -10.11
C LEU A 191 -6.96 -5.43 -10.81
N GLY A 192 -7.03 -5.43 -12.12
CA GLY A 192 -7.63 -4.35 -12.88
C GLY A 192 -9.08 -4.08 -12.52
N PRO A 193 -9.96 -5.11 -12.48
CA PRO A 193 -11.32 -4.98 -11.94
C PRO A 193 -11.36 -4.51 -10.49
N LEU A 194 -10.51 -5.06 -9.61
CA LEU A 194 -10.45 -4.68 -8.21
C LEU A 194 -10.13 -3.18 -8.02
N ILE A 195 -9.17 -2.65 -8.78
CA ILE A 195 -8.82 -1.23 -8.79
C ILE A 195 -10.01 -0.39 -9.28
N ALA A 196 -10.66 -0.81 -10.37
CA ALA A 196 -11.81 -0.10 -10.91
C ALA A 196 -12.98 -0.05 -9.93
N ASP A 197 -13.27 -1.15 -9.24
CA ASP A 197 -14.37 -1.27 -8.29
C ASP A 197 -14.25 -0.25 -7.13
N ASN A 198 -13.04 0.14 -6.73
CA ASN A 198 -12.85 1.18 -5.71
C ASN A 198 -13.46 2.54 -6.12
N PHE A 199 -13.61 2.80 -7.41
CA PHE A 199 -14.17 4.06 -7.92
C PHE A 199 -15.61 3.94 -8.38
N VAL A 200 -15.99 2.80 -8.97
CA VAL A 200 -17.32 2.60 -9.60
C VAL A 200 -18.37 2.17 -8.58
N VAL A 201 -17.98 1.34 -7.61
CA VAL A 201 -18.91 0.86 -6.57
C VAL A 201 -19.14 1.98 -5.55
N GLN A 202 -20.41 2.35 -5.35
CA GLN A 202 -20.78 3.46 -4.45
C GLN A 202 -21.05 2.99 -3.02
N PRO A 203 -20.60 3.76 -2.00
CA PRO A 203 -19.76 4.95 -2.08
C PRO A 203 -18.34 4.62 -2.54
N GLY A 204 -17.85 5.34 -3.56
CA GLY A 204 -16.52 5.13 -4.13
C GLY A 204 -15.40 5.77 -3.33
N SER A 205 -14.17 5.33 -3.58
CA SER A 205 -12.94 5.85 -2.94
C SER A 205 -12.38 7.10 -3.62
N GLY A 206 -13.03 7.60 -4.68
CA GLY A 206 -12.57 8.78 -5.42
C GLY A 206 -12.26 10.00 -4.54
N PRO A 207 -13.16 10.43 -3.64
CA PRO A 207 -12.89 11.56 -2.74
C PRO A 207 -11.68 11.34 -1.83
N ALA A 208 -11.49 10.13 -1.29
CA ALA A 208 -10.34 9.79 -0.46
C ALA A 208 -9.05 9.80 -1.27
N PHE A 209 -9.07 9.17 -2.46
CA PHE A 209 -7.93 9.16 -3.38
C PHE A 209 -7.49 10.59 -3.76
N MET A 210 -8.41 11.44 -4.17
CA MET A 210 -8.09 12.81 -4.59
C MET A 210 -7.50 13.66 -3.45
N LYS A 211 -8.06 13.55 -2.24
CA LYS A 211 -7.55 14.28 -1.07
C LYS A 211 -6.16 13.80 -0.66
N LEU A 212 -5.93 12.47 -0.66
CA LEU A 212 -4.64 11.89 -0.33
C LEU A 212 -3.58 12.26 -1.38
N ALA A 213 -3.90 12.11 -2.67
CA ALA A 213 -3.00 12.46 -3.76
C ALA A 213 -2.62 13.96 -3.75
N ALA A 214 -3.55 14.85 -3.44
CA ALA A 214 -3.28 16.30 -3.38
C ALA A 214 -2.24 16.70 -2.33
N GLN A 215 -1.95 15.85 -1.34
CA GLN A 215 -0.99 16.10 -0.27
C GLN A 215 0.33 15.34 -0.47
N PHE A 216 0.40 14.51 -1.51
CA PHE A 216 1.47 13.52 -1.67
C PHE A 216 2.86 14.16 -1.73
N TYR A 217 3.07 15.19 -2.55
CA TYR A 217 4.38 15.83 -2.69
C TYR A 217 4.85 16.54 -1.40
N GLU A 218 3.94 17.18 -0.70
CA GLU A 218 4.26 17.80 0.60
C GLU A 218 4.61 16.76 1.66
N GLU A 219 3.94 15.61 1.63
CA GLU A 219 4.27 14.52 2.54
C GLU A 219 5.63 13.90 2.24
N LEU A 220 5.99 13.70 0.96
CA LEU A 220 7.32 13.22 0.58
C LEU A 220 8.42 14.16 1.07
N LYS A 221 8.26 15.49 0.92
CA LYS A 221 9.21 16.48 1.44
C LYS A 221 9.36 16.40 2.97
N ARG A 222 8.23 16.29 3.68
CA ARG A 222 8.23 16.14 5.14
C ARG A 222 8.97 14.87 5.57
N ASN A 223 8.77 13.78 4.84
CA ASN A 223 9.44 12.52 5.11
C ASN A 223 10.94 12.56 4.76
N SER A 224 11.36 13.36 3.77
CA SER A 224 12.78 13.59 3.50
C SER A 224 13.50 14.20 4.72
N GLU A 225 12.84 15.07 5.48
CA GLU A 225 13.39 15.62 6.74
C GLU A 225 13.49 14.55 7.84
N ARG A 226 12.73 13.46 7.73
CA ARG A 226 12.73 12.33 8.68
C ARG A 226 13.75 11.24 8.34
N LEU A 227 14.46 11.30 7.22
CA LEU A 227 15.45 10.29 6.83
C LEU A 227 16.49 9.97 7.91
N PRO A 228 17.02 10.93 8.71
CA PRO A 228 17.91 10.60 9.82
C PRO A 228 17.28 9.70 10.89
N LEU A 229 15.94 9.76 11.07
CA LEU A 229 15.21 8.85 11.97
C LEU A 229 15.05 7.46 11.36
N VAL A 230 14.87 7.38 10.03
CA VAL A 230 14.84 6.11 9.29
C VAL A 230 16.18 5.39 9.40
N GLU A 231 17.30 6.10 9.20
CA GLU A 231 18.66 5.57 9.33
C GLU A 231 18.99 5.08 10.75
N ALA A 232 18.36 5.70 11.76
CA ALA A 232 18.52 5.33 13.16
C ALA A 232 17.72 4.09 13.57
N LEU A 233 16.77 3.62 12.74
CA LEU A 233 15.99 2.42 13.05
C LEU A 233 16.87 1.18 13.08
N ASP A 234 16.87 0.49 14.24
CA ASP A 234 17.60 -0.76 14.44
C ASP A 234 16.63 -1.96 14.39
N LEU A 235 16.09 -2.21 13.20
CA LEU A 235 15.21 -3.33 12.90
C LEU A 235 15.50 -3.91 11.52
N PRO A 236 15.23 -5.21 11.28
CA PRO A 236 15.38 -5.80 9.95
C PRO A 236 14.38 -5.18 8.95
N VAL A 237 14.89 -4.79 7.78
CA VAL A 237 14.05 -4.26 6.70
C VAL A 237 14.31 -5.02 5.40
N LYS A 238 13.26 -5.53 4.80
CA LYS A 238 13.30 -6.17 3.48
C LYS A 238 12.58 -5.29 2.47
N VAL A 239 13.31 -4.81 1.48
CA VAL A 239 12.76 -4.08 0.34
C VAL A 239 12.65 -5.08 -0.80
N ILE A 240 11.43 -5.56 -1.04
CA ILE A 240 11.11 -6.54 -2.10
C ILE A 240 10.49 -5.75 -3.25
N TRP A 241 11.04 -5.91 -4.46
CA TRP A 241 10.77 -4.97 -5.53
C TRP A 241 10.46 -5.64 -6.86
N GLY A 242 9.33 -5.29 -7.46
CA GLY A 242 8.97 -5.69 -8.81
C GLY A 242 9.76 -4.87 -9.84
N GLU A 243 10.65 -5.54 -10.60
CA GLU A 243 11.54 -4.90 -11.57
C GLU A 243 10.81 -4.38 -12.82
N LEU A 244 9.59 -4.87 -13.05
CA LEU A 244 8.78 -4.54 -14.23
C LEU A 244 7.82 -3.37 -13.97
N ASP A 245 7.85 -2.79 -12.76
CA ASP A 245 7.10 -1.58 -12.42
C ASP A 245 7.51 -0.45 -13.38
N PRO A 246 6.56 0.15 -14.13
CA PRO A 246 6.90 1.19 -15.10
C PRO A 246 7.32 2.52 -14.47
N TYR A 247 7.03 2.73 -13.18
CA TYR A 247 7.26 3.98 -12.46
C TYR A 247 8.31 3.83 -11.37
N LEU A 248 8.10 2.92 -10.42
CA LEU A 248 9.01 2.71 -9.30
C LEU A 248 10.16 1.80 -9.71
N GLY A 249 11.17 2.38 -10.35
CA GLY A 249 12.29 1.63 -10.92
C GLY A 249 13.20 0.97 -9.86
N VAL A 250 14.01 -0.01 -10.31
CA VAL A 250 14.95 -0.77 -9.46
C VAL A 250 15.93 0.14 -8.71
N ALA A 251 16.37 1.25 -9.32
CA ALA A 251 17.28 2.21 -8.67
C ALA A 251 16.67 2.83 -7.42
N MET A 252 15.37 3.16 -7.48
CA MET A 252 14.62 3.68 -6.34
C MET A 252 14.50 2.62 -5.22
N GLY A 253 14.23 1.36 -5.57
CA GLY A 253 14.17 0.28 -4.57
C GLY A 253 15.52 0.06 -3.86
N LYS A 254 16.64 0.16 -4.58
CA LYS A 254 17.98 0.08 -4.00
C LYS A 254 18.27 1.26 -3.06
N GLU A 255 17.93 2.48 -3.48
CA GLU A 255 18.05 3.68 -2.65
C GLU A 255 17.23 3.52 -1.38
N ARG A 256 15.99 3.05 -1.51
CA ARG A 256 15.08 2.79 -0.37
C ARG A 256 15.69 1.81 0.63
N ALA A 257 16.31 0.73 0.17
CA ALA A 257 16.97 -0.24 1.06
C ALA A 257 18.19 0.37 1.75
N ALA A 258 18.93 1.26 1.07
CA ALA A 258 20.10 1.92 1.61
C ALA A 258 19.83 2.93 2.72
N HIS A 259 18.59 3.45 2.83
CA HIS A 259 18.20 4.33 3.94
C HIS A 259 18.09 3.59 5.29
N PHE A 260 18.00 2.26 5.28
CA PHE A 260 17.89 1.49 6.52
C PHE A 260 19.22 0.83 6.86
N ARG A 261 19.67 0.97 8.11
CA ARG A 261 20.89 0.33 8.62
C ARG A 261 20.93 -1.18 8.35
N ASN A 262 19.81 -1.86 8.55
CA ASN A 262 19.65 -3.30 8.35
C ASN A 262 18.74 -3.59 7.15
N GLY A 263 18.84 -2.77 6.10
CA GLY A 263 18.08 -2.90 4.88
C GLY A 263 18.65 -3.97 3.95
N SER A 264 17.78 -4.76 3.32
CA SER A 264 18.14 -5.71 2.26
C SER A 264 17.25 -5.51 1.05
N PHE A 265 17.81 -5.65 -0.16
CA PHE A 265 17.11 -5.44 -1.42
C PHE A 265 16.90 -6.76 -2.16
N HIS A 266 15.66 -7.04 -2.55
CA HIS A 266 15.24 -8.29 -3.19
C HIS A 266 14.42 -8.00 -4.45
N PRO A 267 15.04 -7.91 -5.64
CA PRO A 267 14.32 -7.72 -6.89
C PRO A 267 13.62 -9.00 -7.33
N LEU A 268 12.43 -8.84 -7.93
CA LEU A 268 11.63 -9.94 -8.51
C LEU A 268 11.16 -9.57 -9.92
N PRO A 269 11.04 -10.53 -10.85
CA PRO A 269 10.49 -10.30 -12.18
C PRO A 269 8.95 -10.16 -12.12
N ALA A 270 8.48 -9.14 -11.44
CA ALA A 270 7.08 -8.81 -11.17
C ALA A 270 6.83 -7.33 -11.44
N GLY A 271 5.57 -6.95 -11.59
CA GLY A 271 5.14 -5.57 -11.71
C GLY A 271 5.01 -4.87 -10.36
N HIS A 272 4.20 -3.81 -10.36
CA HIS A 272 3.94 -3.01 -9.17
C HIS A 272 3.30 -3.82 -8.03
N TRP A 273 2.35 -4.72 -8.35
CA TRP A 273 1.66 -5.58 -7.36
C TRP A 273 2.35 -6.94 -7.24
N LEU A 274 3.62 -6.96 -6.88
CA LEU A 274 4.44 -8.17 -6.79
C LEU A 274 3.86 -9.24 -5.84
N GLN A 275 3.11 -8.82 -4.81
CA GLN A 275 2.40 -9.72 -3.89
C GLN A 275 1.24 -10.50 -4.54
N SER A 276 0.76 -10.05 -5.69
CA SER A 276 -0.22 -10.73 -6.52
C SER A 276 0.43 -11.43 -7.72
N ASP A 277 1.48 -10.84 -8.29
CA ASP A 277 2.21 -11.41 -9.43
C ASP A 277 3.04 -12.64 -9.06
N MET A 278 3.67 -12.64 -7.88
CA MET A 278 4.58 -13.69 -7.38
C MET A 278 4.36 -13.95 -5.87
N PRO A 279 3.14 -14.30 -5.44
CA PRO A 279 2.78 -14.37 -4.03
C PRO A 279 3.61 -15.37 -3.23
N GLU A 280 3.93 -16.54 -3.80
CA GLU A 280 4.75 -17.56 -3.14
C GLU A 280 6.16 -17.02 -2.87
N ARG A 281 6.80 -16.41 -3.87
CA ARG A 281 8.14 -15.88 -3.74
C ARG A 281 8.23 -14.70 -2.78
N VAL A 282 7.22 -13.83 -2.78
CA VAL A 282 7.10 -12.73 -1.81
C VAL A 282 6.96 -13.29 -0.40
N ALA A 283 6.11 -14.31 -0.19
CA ALA A 283 5.95 -14.97 1.10
C ALA A 283 7.25 -15.60 1.60
N GLU A 284 7.98 -16.34 0.75
CA GLU A 284 9.29 -16.91 1.10
C GLU A 284 10.27 -15.85 1.61
N LEU A 285 10.38 -14.73 0.90
CA LEU A 285 11.23 -13.62 1.31
C LEU A 285 10.79 -12.96 2.61
N MET A 286 9.48 -12.87 2.85
CA MET A 286 8.94 -12.29 4.08
C MET A 286 9.14 -13.22 5.29
N LEU A 287 9.15 -14.53 5.09
CA LEU A 287 9.28 -15.54 6.14
C LEU A 287 10.73 -15.89 6.49
N SER A 288 11.70 -15.59 5.61
CA SER A 288 13.14 -15.85 5.81
C SER A 288 13.82 -14.91 6.88
#